data_60bbea2da8266da1e424d4edf771fac7
#
_entry.id   60bbea2da8266da1e424d4edf771fac7
#
_cell.length_a   1.000
_cell.length_b   1.000
_cell.length_c   1.000
_cell.angle_alpha   90.00
_cell.angle_beta   90.00
_cell.angle_gamma   90.00
#
_symmetry.space_group_name_H-M   'P 1'
#
loop_
_entity.id
_entity.type
_entity.pdbx_description
1 polymer ?
#
loop_
_entity_poly.entity_id
_entity_poly.type
_entity_poly.pdbx_seq_one_letter_code
_entity_poly.pdbx_strand_id
1 'polypeptide(L)'
;MTNQINCPICGNNSQEEPTSRDGYHILCPKCGEFFISRTLKINLGYESNKIHNSKISSYICEQNKLFNNVPELLTTNLDKIINQREKTIKEKFDCFMKTISNLNTGQIYQFNFNHCYIYDDNELGIFYQKALDNKYINGTIQKYLDGLLLMMYQGICFDGLEYIESLAQTNENSKNVFVAFHFTKELKEIFDNDVKEIVEELGLNYIRVSSSTTDTNKTINDEIIGKIKSSKIVIADFTGQRNSVYFEAGLAMGLNIPVIWTCKKEEEKELSFDTRQYPHTLWEAKEALTEQLRNRIKAIS
;
A
#
# COMPACT_ATOMS: atom_id res chain seq x y z
N MET A 1 3.13 -30.99 20.88
CA MET A 1 1.80 -30.79 21.50
C MET A 1 1.57 -29.29 21.53
N THR A 2 0.46 -28.80 20.99
CA THR A 2 0.09 -27.39 21.00
C THR A 2 -0.50 -27.04 22.38
N ASN A 3 -0.04 -25.94 22.97
CA ASN A 3 -0.55 -25.45 24.23
C ASN A 3 -1.64 -24.40 24.00
N GLN A 4 -2.74 -24.46 24.78
CA GLN A 4 -3.74 -23.39 24.79
C GLN A 4 -3.23 -22.22 25.65
N ILE A 5 -3.25 -21.01 25.12
CA ILE A 5 -2.79 -19.80 25.81
C ILE A 5 -3.73 -18.63 25.50
N ASN A 6 -3.61 -17.55 26.24
CA ASN A 6 -4.15 -16.27 25.84
C ASN A 6 -3.14 -15.53 24.93
N CYS A 7 -3.60 -15.04 23.79
CA CYS A 7 -2.76 -14.29 22.87
C CYS A 7 -2.11 -13.08 23.58
N PRO A 8 -0.78 -12.93 23.53
CA PRO A 8 -0.10 -11.84 24.20
C PRO A 8 -0.43 -10.45 23.63
N ILE A 9 -1.03 -10.39 22.45
CA ILE A 9 -1.40 -9.14 21.78
C ILE A 9 -2.86 -8.77 22.06
N CYS A 10 -3.81 -9.66 21.81
CA CYS A 10 -5.25 -9.32 21.87
C CYS A 10 -6.01 -10.01 23.02
N GLY A 11 -5.37 -10.89 23.78
CA GLY A 11 -5.98 -11.64 24.89
C GLY A 11 -6.89 -12.80 24.48
N ASN A 12 -7.18 -13.00 23.19
CA ASN A 12 -8.04 -14.10 22.73
C ASN A 12 -7.41 -15.47 22.98
N ASN A 13 -8.26 -16.48 23.19
CA ASN A 13 -7.81 -17.87 23.25
C ASN A 13 -7.08 -18.26 21.96
N SER A 14 -5.87 -18.78 22.09
CA SER A 14 -4.93 -19.00 21.01
C SER A 14 -4.11 -20.27 21.26
N GLN A 15 -3.39 -20.71 20.25
CA GLN A 15 -2.51 -21.88 20.35
C GLN A 15 -1.04 -21.43 20.27
N GLU A 16 -0.21 -22.08 21.06
CA GLU A 16 1.25 -21.96 21.02
C GLU A 16 1.83 -23.26 20.49
N GLU A 17 2.61 -23.16 19.43
CA GLU A 17 3.32 -24.29 18.85
C GLU A 17 4.78 -24.33 19.27
N PRO A 18 5.38 -25.54 19.37
CA PRO A 18 6.79 -25.69 19.66
C PRO A 18 7.65 -25.01 18.58
N THR A 19 8.70 -24.33 19.02
CA THR A 19 9.70 -23.74 18.13
C THR A 19 11.10 -24.05 18.64
N SER A 20 12.06 -24.16 17.70
CA SER A 20 13.49 -24.30 18.03
C SER A 20 14.17 -22.96 18.38
N ARG A 21 13.45 -21.85 18.25
CA ARG A 21 13.95 -20.49 18.49
C ARG A 21 13.68 -20.06 19.93
N ASP A 22 14.41 -19.07 20.44
CA ASP A 22 14.14 -18.46 21.75
C ASP A 22 12.91 -17.54 21.67
N GLY A 23 11.74 -18.12 21.76
CA GLY A 23 10.45 -17.44 21.70
C GLY A 23 9.28 -18.40 21.51
N TYR A 24 8.21 -17.88 20.95
CA TYR A 24 6.94 -18.59 20.83
C TYR A 24 6.34 -18.39 19.45
N HIS A 25 5.86 -19.47 18.86
CA HIS A 25 5.07 -19.45 17.63
C HIS A 25 3.59 -19.47 18.02
N ILE A 26 2.84 -18.44 17.65
CA ILE A 26 1.46 -18.21 18.11
C ILE A 26 0.50 -18.27 16.92
N LEU A 27 -0.58 -19.03 17.11
CA LEU A 27 -1.71 -19.11 16.19
C LEU A 27 -2.93 -18.49 16.87
N CYS A 28 -3.25 -17.26 16.52
CA CYS A 28 -4.35 -16.50 17.10
C CYS A 28 -5.51 -16.33 16.10
N PRO A 29 -6.76 -16.70 16.44
CA PRO A 29 -7.90 -16.52 15.54
C PRO A 29 -8.15 -15.06 15.12
N LYS A 30 -7.80 -14.11 16.00
CA LYS A 30 -7.98 -12.67 15.75
C LYS A 30 -6.78 -12.02 15.09
N CYS A 31 -5.57 -12.26 15.59
CA CYS A 31 -4.37 -11.61 15.07
C CYS A 31 -3.77 -12.33 13.85
N GLY A 32 -3.93 -13.64 13.74
CA GLY A 32 -3.24 -14.49 12.78
C GLY A 32 -2.02 -15.19 13.38
N GLU A 33 -1.13 -15.65 12.52
CA GLU A 33 0.06 -16.42 12.85
C GLU A 33 1.28 -15.50 12.98
N PHE A 34 2.07 -15.67 14.05
CA PHE A 34 3.27 -14.88 14.28
C PHE A 34 4.25 -15.55 15.23
N PHE A 35 5.52 -15.18 15.12
CA PHE A 35 6.54 -15.49 16.12
C PHE A 35 6.73 -14.29 17.06
N ILE A 36 6.91 -14.54 18.36
CA ILE A 36 7.23 -13.53 19.37
C ILE A 36 8.41 -13.96 20.22
N SER A 37 9.42 -13.09 20.37
CA SER A 37 10.55 -13.40 21.26
C SER A 37 10.12 -13.48 22.71
N ARG A 38 10.81 -14.31 23.52
CA ARG A 38 10.53 -14.49 24.94
C ARG A 38 10.56 -13.16 25.69
N THR A 39 11.57 -12.36 25.47
CA THR A 39 11.72 -11.04 26.11
C THR A 39 10.55 -10.12 25.80
N LEU A 40 10.14 -10.04 24.52
CA LEU A 40 9.02 -9.19 24.13
C LEU A 40 7.69 -9.65 24.74
N LYS A 41 7.43 -10.97 24.75
CA LYS A 41 6.21 -11.52 25.36
C LYS A 41 6.08 -11.15 26.84
N ILE A 42 7.20 -11.17 27.59
CA ILE A 42 7.25 -10.77 29.00
C ILE A 42 6.97 -9.27 29.12
N ASN A 43 7.61 -8.42 28.32
CA ASN A 43 7.46 -6.96 28.38
C ASN A 43 6.03 -6.52 28.08
N LEU A 44 5.38 -7.09 27.06
CA LEU A 44 3.98 -6.80 26.73
C LEU A 44 2.99 -7.16 27.85
N GLY A 45 3.32 -8.14 28.69
CA GLY A 45 2.51 -8.51 29.87
C GLY A 45 2.47 -7.40 30.94
N TYR A 46 3.45 -6.50 30.97
CA TYR A 46 3.53 -5.39 31.93
C TYR A 46 3.00 -4.07 31.36
N GLU A 47 2.98 -3.87 30.04
CA GLU A 47 2.57 -2.64 29.38
C GLU A 47 1.30 -2.86 28.51
N SER A 48 0.12 -2.85 29.14
CA SER A 48 -1.14 -2.99 28.39
C SER A 48 -1.61 -1.68 27.79
N ASN A 49 -0.99 -1.23 26.72
CA ASN A 49 -1.52 -0.13 25.88
C ASN A 49 -2.40 -0.71 24.78
N LYS A 50 -3.74 -0.58 24.92
CA LYS A 50 -4.73 -1.13 23.98
C LYS A 50 -4.55 -0.65 22.54
N ILE A 51 -4.10 0.61 22.34
CA ILE A 51 -3.88 1.19 21.00
C ILE A 51 -2.70 0.50 20.33
N HIS A 52 -1.59 0.32 21.03
CA HIS A 52 -0.43 -0.38 20.48
C HIS A 52 -0.77 -1.83 20.13
N ASN A 53 -1.52 -2.51 20.99
CA ASN A 53 -1.93 -3.89 20.75
C ASN A 53 -2.84 -4.02 19.52
N SER A 54 -3.72 -3.06 19.26
CA SER A 54 -4.56 -3.04 18.06
C SER A 54 -3.72 -2.86 16.80
N LYS A 55 -2.72 -1.95 16.80
CA LYS A 55 -1.79 -1.76 15.68
C LYS A 55 -0.97 -3.02 15.39
N ILE A 56 -0.42 -3.64 16.43
CA ILE A 56 0.36 -4.88 16.29
C ILE A 56 -0.53 -6.00 15.73
N SER A 57 -1.75 -6.15 16.24
CA SER A 57 -2.72 -7.13 15.74
C SER A 57 -3.04 -6.90 14.27
N SER A 58 -3.26 -5.65 13.87
CA SER A 58 -3.53 -5.29 12.47
C SER A 58 -2.33 -5.56 11.56
N TYR A 59 -1.13 -5.22 12.01
CA TYR A 59 0.11 -5.54 11.30
C TYR A 59 0.27 -7.04 11.05
N ILE A 60 0.08 -7.87 12.09
CA ILE A 60 0.16 -9.34 11.94
C ILE A 60 -0.86 -9.83 10.91
N CYS A 61 -2.13 -9.40 11.04
CA CYS A 61 -3.18 -9.76 10.09
C CYS A 61 -2.85 -9.34 8.65
N GLU A 62 -2.31 -8.13 8.46
CA GLU A 62 -1.89 -7.61 7.16
C GLU A 62 -0.77 -8.48 6.57
N GLN A 63 0.27 -8.80 7.36
CA GLN A 63 1.36 -9.68 6.92
C GLN A 63 0.86 -11.05 6.49
N ASN A 64 -0.04 -11.66 7.27
CA ASN A 64 -0.57 -12.98 6.93
C ASN A 64 -1.47 -12.93 5.68
N LYS A 65 -2.43 -11.99 5.62
CA LYS A 65 -3.48 -12.00 4.60
C LYS A 65 -3.04 -11.40 3.27
N LEU A 66 -2.24 -10.33 3.29
CA LEU A 66 -1.85 -9.62 2.07
C LEU A 66 -0.47 -10.05 1.57
N PHE A 67 0.44 -10.41 2.45
CA PHE A 67 1.82 -10.75 2.08
C PHE A 67 2.16 -12.23 2.23
N ASN A 68 1.21 -13.06 2.71
CA ASN A 68 1.41 -14.48 2.99
C ASN A 68 2.69 -14.73 3.79
N ASN A 69 2.95 -13.88 4.79
CA ASN A 69 4.14 -13.86 5.62
C ASN A 69 3.80 -14.02 7.09
N VAL A 70 4.59 -14.81 7.82
CA VAL A 70 4.50 -14.98 9.27
C VAL A 70 5.48 -14.00 9.92
N PRO A 71 5.02 -12.86 10.47
CA PRO A 71 5.91 -11.84 10.98
C PRO A 71 6.58 -12.27 12.28
N GLU A 72 7.81 -11.79 12.49
CA GLU A 72 8.55 -11.93 13.72
C GLU A 72 8.42 -10.64 14.56
N LEU A 73 7.90 -10.77 15.77
CA LEU A 73 7.83 -9.69 16.75
C LEU A 73 9.01 -9.78 17.71
N LEU A 74 9.92 -8.84 17.61
CA LEU A 74 11.12 -8.73 18.42
C LEU A 74 11.14 -7.38 19.16
N THR A 75 11.86 -7.30 20.28
CA THR A 75 12.07 -6.01 20.97
C THR A 75 12.74 -4.96 20.06
N THR A 76 13.55 -5.41 19.12
CA THR A 76 14.29 -4.53 18.20
C THR A 76 13.46 -3.96 17.05
N ASN A 77 12.31 -4.56 16.71
CA ASN A 77 11.46 -4.09 15.62
C ASN A 77 10.09 -3.57 16.07
N LEU A 78 9.74 -3.72 17.34
CA LEU A 78 8.44 -3.33 17.86
C LEU A 78 8.14 -1.85 17.68
N ASP A 79 9.08 -0.98 17.99
CA ASP A 79 8.93 0.48 17.84
C ASP A 79 8.68 0.87 16.38
N LYS A 80 9.35 0.19 15.44
CA LYS A 80 9.12 0.40 14.02
C LYS A 80 7.69 0.01 13.60
N ILE A 81 7.16 -1.07 14.16
CA ILE A 81 5.79 -1.53 13.88
C ILE A 81 4.76 -0.55 14.47
N ILE A 82 4.93 -0.13 15.72
CA ILE A 82 4.00 0.78 16.40
C ILE A 82 4.00 2.18 15.78
N ASN A 83 5.17 2.67 15.35
CA ASN A 83 5.35 4.00 14.77
C ASN A 83 5.17 4.03 13.24
N GLN A 84 4.67 2.95 12.62
CA GLN A 84 4.26 2.99 11.23
C GLN A 84 3.21 4.09 11.00
N ARG A 85 3.26 4.68 9.80
CA ARG A 85 2.26 5.66 9.38
C ARG A 85 0.84 5.11 9.57
N GLU A 86 -0.04 5.90 10.15
CA GLU A 86 -1.46 5.56 10.23
C GLU A 86 -2.04 5.41 8.82
N LYS A 87 -2.85 4.38 8.64
CA LYS A 87 -3.62 4.24 7.40
C LYS A 87 -4.67 5.35 7.34
N THR A 88 -4.79 5.99 6.21
CA THR A 88 -5.84 6.99 5.98
C THR A 88 -7.22 6.33 5.98
N ILE A 89 -8.26 7.12 6.19
CA ILE A 89 -9.66 6.64 6.12
C ILE A 89 -9.92 5.97 4.76
N LYS A 90 -9.38 6.54 3.68
CA LYS A 90 -9.51 5.97 2.34
C LYS A 90 -8.83 4.60 2.25
N GLU A 91 -7.58 4.45 2.68
CA GLU A 91 -6.87 3.18 2.66
C GLU A 91 -7.58 2.09 3.48
N LYS A 92 -8.12 2.44 4.64
CA LYS A 92 -8.92 1.52 5.46
C LYS A 92 -10.21 1.11 4.72
N PHE A 93 -10.91 2.06 4.09
CA PHE A 93 -12.13 1.80 3.36
C PHE A 93 -11.88 0.96 2.10
N ASP A 94 -10.80 1.24 1.37
CA ASP A 94 -10.38 0.46 0.19
C ASP A 94 -10.10 -1.01 0.58
N CYS A 95 -9.38 -1.21 1.69
CA CYS A 95 -9.12 -2.54 2.23
C CYS A 95 -10.42 -3.22 2.68
N PHE A 96 -11.32 -2.50 3.36
CA PHE A 96 -12.64 -2.99 3.74
C PHE A 96 -13.44 -3.46 2.53
N MET A 97 -13.54 -2.65 1.47
CA MET A 97 -14.28 -2.99 0.26
C MET A 97 -13.69 -4.21 -0.47
N LYS A 98 -12.36 -4.30 -0.59
CA LYS A 98 -11.67 -5.49 -1.13
C LYS A 98 -11.95 -6.73 -0.28
N THR A 99 -12.05 -6.58 1.03
CA THR A 99 -12.31 -7.71 1.94
C THR A 99 -13.76 -8.18 1.83
N ILE A 100 -14.73 -7.26 1.93
CA ILE A 100 -16.15 -7.60 1.94
C ILE A 100 -16.60 -8.23 0.62
N SER A 101 -15.99 -7.84 -0.52
CA SER A 101 -16.32 -8.42 -1.83
C SER A 101 -16.03 -9.92 -1.93
N ASN A 102 -15.12 -10.43 -1.10
CA ASN A 102 -14.74 -11.84 -1.08
C ASN A 102 -15.49 -12.62 0.02
N LEU A 103 -16.39 -11.99 0.77
CA LEU A 103 -17.15 -12.65 1.81
C LEU A 103 -18.42 -13.26 1.27
N ASN A 104 -18.83 -14.37 1.89
CA ASN A 104 -20.19 -14.89 1.72
C ASN A 104 -21.19 -13.98 2.47
N THR A 105 -22.46 -14.03 2.05
CA THR A 105 -23.54 -13.33 2.74
C THR A 105 -23.68 -13.81 4.19
N GLY A 106 -23.99 -12.91 5.10
CA GLY A 106 -24.13 -13.22 6.53
C GLY A 106 -23.90 -12.03 7.45
N GLN A 107 -23.66 -12.33 8.71
CA GLN A 107 -23.43 -11.31 9.73
C GLN A 107 -21.98 -10.82 9.67
N ILE A 108 -21.78 -9.51 9.55
CA ILE A 108 -20.46 -8.90 9.33
C ILE A 108 -19.50 -9.13 10.51
N TYR A 109 -19.99 -9.17 11.75
CA TYR A 109 -19.14 -9.37 12.92
C TYR A 109 -18.48 -10.76 13.01
N GLN A 110 -18.92 -11.72 12.17
CA GLN A 110 -18.28 -13.03 12.05
C GLN A 110 -16.95 -12.96 11.27
N PHE A 111 -16.68 -11.84 10.64
CA PHE A 111 -15.50 -11.65 9.79
C PHE A 111 -14.48 -10.73 10.47
N ASN A 112 -13.22 -11.02 10.24
CA ASN A 112 -12.12 -10.27 10.81
C ASN A 112 -11.59 -9.22 9.84
N PHE A 113 -11.75 -7.94 10.19
CA PHE A 113 -11.29 -6.79 9.42
C PHE A 113 -10.01 -6.14 10.01
N ASN A 114 -9.32 -6.77 10.96
CA ASN A 114 -8.13 -6.21 11.59
C ASN A 114 -7.03 -5.83 10.59
N HIS A 115 -6.85 -6.62 9.52
CA HIS A 115 -5.87 -6.30 8.46
C HIS A 115 -6.17 -5.00 7.70
N CYS A 116 -7.39 -4.46 7.83
CA CYS A 116 -7.77 -3.14 7.30
C CYS A 116 -7.52 -2.01 8.31
N TYR A 117 -6.92 -2.31 9.48
CA TYR A 117 -6.71 -1.35 10.58
C TYR A 117 -8.02 -0.74 11.11
N ILE A 118 -9.09 -1.52 11.10
CA ILE A 118 -10.38 -1.19 11.72
C ILE A 118 -10.34 -1.75 13.14
N TYR A 119 -10.37 -0.87 14.14
CA TYR A 119 -10.02 -1.23 15.51
C TYR A 119 -11.22 -1.64 16.37
N ASP A 120 -12.42 -1.18 16.03
CA ASP A 120 -13.63 -1.48 16.82
C ASP A 120 -14.88 -1.57 15.94
N ASP A 121 -15.97 -2.04 16.55
CA ASP A 121 -17.25 -2.25 15.87
C ASP A 121 -17.93 -0.95 15.43
N ASN A 122 -17.64 0.18 16.09
CA ASN A 122 -18.20 1.48 15.70
C ASN A 122 -17.52 1.96 14.41
N GLU A 123 -16.20 1.86 14.32
CA GLU A 123 -15.46 2.17 13.09
C GLU A 123 -15.91 1.25 11.93
N LEU A 124 -16.08 -0.04 12.20
CA LEU A 124 -16.61 -1.00 11.23
C LEU A 124 -18.02 -0.61 10.77
N GLY A 125 -18.89 -0.22 11.70
CA GLY A 125 -20.25 0.25 11.41
C GLY A 125 -20.27 1.49 10.51
N ILE A 126 -19.35 2.44 10.72
CA ILE A 126 -19.21 3.63 9.88
C ILE A 126 -18.85 3.24 8.44
N PHE A 127 -17.86 2.35 8.26
CA PHE A 127 -17.46 1.89 6.93
C PHE A 127 -18.58 1.09 6.24
N TYR A 128 -19.27 0.24 6.99
CA TYR A 128 -20.40 -0.53 6.48
C TYR A 128 -21.55 0.38 6.04
N GLN A 129 -21.93 1.37 6.86
CA GLN A 129 -22.96 2.35 6.51
C GLN A 129 -22.55 3.15 5.27
N LYS A 130 -21.29 3.59 5.18
CA LYS A 130 -20.78 4.30 4.01
C LYS A 130 -20.88 3.46 2.73
N ALA A 131 -20.62 2.17 2.81
CA ALA A 131 -20.76 1.27 1.67
C ALA A 131 -22.23 1.08 1.24
N LEU A 132 -23.17 1.05 2.20
CA LEU A 132 -24.63 1.04 1.92
C LEU A 132 -25.07 2.34 1.26
N ASP A 133 -24.68 3.49 1.82
CA ASP A 133 -25.05 4.83 1.31
C ASP A 133 -24.58 5.05 -0.13
N ASN A 134 -23.41 4.55 -0.44
CA ASN A 134 -22.84 4.61 -1.79
C ASN A 134 -23.41 3.52 -2.73
N LYS A 135 -24.30 2.66 -2.26
CA LYS A 135 -24.84 1.51 -3.00
C LYS A 135 -23.75 0.53 -3.50
N TYR A 136 -22.66 0.44 -2.78
CA TYR A 136 -21.60 -0.52 -3.10
C TYR A 136 -21.94 -1.93 -2.67
N ILE A 137 -22.73 -2.06 -1.59
CA ILE A 137 -23.18 -3.33 -1.03
C ILE A 137 -24.67 -3.33 -0.77
N ASN A 138 -25.27 -4.52 -0.76
CA ASN A 138 -26.61 -4.77 -0.22
C ASN A 138 -26.49 -5.30 1.22
N GLY A 139 -27.39 -4.88 2.08
CA GLY A 139 -27.39 -5.30 3.46
C GLY A 139 -28.22 -4.40 4.37
N THR A 140 -28.13 -4.65 5.65
CA THR A 140 -28.79 -3.85 6.69
C THR A 140 -27.85 -3.58 7.85
N ILE A 141 -28.04 -2.45 8.51
CA ILE A 141 -27.39 -2.11 9.77
C ILE A 141 -28.47 -1.67 10.76
N GLN A 142 -28.45 -2.23 11.96
CA GLN A 142 -29.35 -1.88 13.05
C GLN A 142 -28.53 -1.60 14.30
N LYS A 143 -28.83 -0.48 14.94
CA LYS A 143 -28.23 -0.11 16.23
C LYS A 143 -29.26 -0.35 17.33
N TYR A 144 -28.90 -1.16 18.30
CA TYR A 144 -29.73 -1.44 19.48
C TYR A 144 -29.48 -0.42 20.59
N LEU A 145 -30.40 -0.37 21.57
CA LEU A 145 -30.35 0.58 22.69
C LEU A 145 -29.13 0.39 23.60
N ASP A 146 -28.59 -0.82 23.68
CA ASP A 146 -27.37 -1.18 24.40
C ASP A 146 -26.08 -0.81 23.63
N GLY A 147 -26.22 -0.22 22.44
CA GLY A 147 -25.11 0.18 21.56
C GLY A 147 -24.62 -0.94 20.62
N LEU A 148 -25.20 -2.14 20.69
CA LEU A 148 -24.86 -3.24 19.79
C LEU A 148 -25.24 -2.86 18.34
N LEU A 149 -24.33 -3.11 17.41
CA LEU A 149 -24.54 -2.97 15.97
C LEU A 149 -24.73 -4.37 15.34
N LEU A 150 -25.88 -4.57 14.72
CA LEU A 150 -26.13 -5.76 13.90
C LEU A 150 -25.99 -5.36 12.41
N MET A 151 -25.04 -5.95 11.73
CA MET A 151 -24.77 -5.72 10.33
C MET A 151 -24.93 -7.02 9.54
N MET A 152 -25.83 -7.01 8.56
CA MET A 152 -26.14 -8.17 7.71
C MET A 152 -25.74 -7.86 6.27
N TYR A 153 -24.72 -8.56 5.77
CA TYR A 153 -24.23 -8.44 4.40
C TYR A 153 -24.99 -9.40 3.47
N GLN A 154 -25.53 -8.87 2.37
CA GLN A 154 -26.33 -9.61 1.40
C GLN A 154 -25.66 -9.70 0.02
N GLY A 155 -24.54 -9.04 -0.16
CA GLY A 155 -23.75 -9.10 -1.39
C GLY A 155 -23.25 -7.75 -1.86
N ILE A 156 -22.35 -7.79 -2.84
CA ILE A 156 -21.83 -6.58 -3.49
C ILE A 156 -22.74 -6.15 -4.63
N CYS A 157 -22.91 -4.84 -4.81
CA CYS A 157 -23.66 -4.26 -5.93
C CYS A 157 -22.72 -3.98 -7.11
N PHE A 158 -23.29 -3.63 -8.26
CA PHE A 158 -22.53 -3.29 -9.46
C PHE A 158 -21.58 -2.11 -9.21
N ASP A 159 -22.06 -1.00 -8.62
CA ASP A 159 -21.23 0.17 -8.28
C ASP A 159 -20.07 -0.20 -7.32
N GLY A 160 -20.29 -1.19 -6.45
CA GLY A 160 -19.26 -1.74 -5.57
C GLY A 160 -18.19 -2.54 -6.32
N LEU A 161 -18.60 -3.31 -7.34
CA LEU A 161 -17.65 -4.01 -8.22
C LEU A 161 -16.82 -3.01 -9.03
N GLU A 162 -17.45 -1.99 -9.62
CA GLU A 162 -16.74 -0.91 -10.33
C GLU A 162 -15.76 -0.18 -9.41
N TYR A 163 -16.17 0.09 -8.16
CA TYR A 163 -15.28 0.68 -7.17
C TYR A 163 -14.04 -0.19 -6.92
N ILE A 164 -14.22 -1.49 -6.70
CA ILE A 164 -13.12 -2.42 -6.47
C ILE A 164 -12.23 -2.57 -7.71
N GLU A 165 -12.81 -2.62 -8.90
CA GLU A 165 -12.06 -2.63 -10.14
C GLU A 165 -11.22 -1.35 -10.30
N SER A 166 -11.76 -0.20 -9.92
CA SER A 166 -11.02 1.06 -9.89
C SER A 166 -9.82 1.03 -8.93
N LEU A 167 -9.93 0.30 -7.79
CA LEU A 167 -8.84 0.09 -6.86
C LEU A 167 -7.77 -0.87 -7.41
N ALA A 168 -8.16 -1.84 -8.21
CA ALA A 168 -7.24 -2.77 -8.87
C ALA A 168 -6.42 -2.07 -9.97
N GLN A 169 -6.92 -0.93 -10.47
CA GLN A 169 -6.20 -0.08 -11.42
C GLN A 169 -5.09 0.75 -10.76
N THR A 170 -5.05 0.86 -9.41
CA THR A 170 -3.88 1.33 -8.67
C THR A 170 -2.97 0.13 -8.40
N ASN A 171 -1.98 -0.01 -9.21
CA ASN A 171 -1.21 -1.20 -9.54
C ASN A 171 -0.19 -1.66 -8.48
N GLU A 172 -0.59 -2.08 -7.29
CA GLU A 172 0.33 -2.71 -6.31
C GLU A 172 1.03 -3.96 -6.88
N ASN A 173 0.36 -4.70 -7.76
CA ASN A 173 0.90 -5.88 -8.43
C ASN A 173 1.58 -5.58 -9.78
N SER A 174 1.57 -4.33 -10.23
CA SER A 174 2.26 -3.96 -11.46
C SER A 174 3.77 -4.01 -11.27
N LYS A 175 4.47 -4.47 -12.29
CA LYS A 175 5.92 -4.36 -12.41
C LYS A 175 6.35 -3.16 -13.26
N ASN A 176 5.41 -2.37 -13.73
CA ASN A 176 5.69 -1.29 -14.68
C ASN A 176 6.20 -0.03 -13.97
N VAL A 177 7.28 0.52 -14.47
CA VAL A 177 7.83 1.83 -14.08
C VAL A 177 7.74 2.74 -15.29
N PHE A 178 6.85 3.75 -15.20
CA PHE A 178 6.74 4.75 -16.26
C PHE A 178 7.82 5.81 -16.05
N VAL A 179 8.53 6.16 -17.14
CA VAL A 179 9.65 7.10 -17.08
C VAL A 179 9.37 8.30 -18.00
N ALA A 180 9.28 9.47 -17.38
CA ALA A 180 9.01 10.76 -18.01
C ALA A 180 10.25 11.66 -17.92
N PHE A 181 10.73 12.14 -19.05
CA PHE A 181 11.88 13.05 -19.13
C PHE A 181 11.87 13.86 -20.44
N HIS A 182 12.66 14.92 -20.48
CA HIS A 182 12.86 15.69 -21.72
C HIS A 182 13.71 14.90 -22.72
N PHE A 183 13.21 14.63 -23.94
CA PHE A 183 13.86 13.79 -24.94
C PHE A 183 15.04 14.49 -25.65
N THR A 184 16.01 15.01 -24.88
CA THR A 184 17.32 15.42 -25.42
C THR A 184 18.18 14.19 -25.73
N LYS A 185 19.23 14.35 -26.51
CA LYS A 185 20.17 13.26 -26.83
C LYS A 185 20.82 12.71 -25.55
N GLU A 186 21.27 13.61 -24.69
CA GLU A 186 21.94 13.29 -23.44
C GLU A 186 21.01 12.50 -22.47
N LEU A 187 19.81 13.04 -22.20
CA LEU A 187 18.88 12.40 -21.29
C LEU A 187 18.35 11.07 -21.82
N LYS A 188 18.18 10.95 -23.16
CA LYS A 188 17.84 9.65 -23.77
C LYS A 188 18.92 8.61 -23.53
N GLU A 189 20.18 8.98 -23.65
CA GLU A 189 21.30 8.06 -23.41
C GLU A 189 21.28 7.56 -21.95
N ILE A 190 21.07 8.43 -20.99
CA ILE A 190 21.02 8.08 -19.56
C ILE A 190 19.77 7.26 -19.23
N PHE A 191 18.59 7.72 -19.63
CA PHE A 191 17.34 7.10 -19.22
C PHE A 191 16.99 5.82 -19.99
N ASP A 192 17.31 5.75 -21.28
CA ASP A 192 17.03 4.57 -22.13
C ASP A 192 18.07 3.46 -21.95
N ASN A 193 19.25 3.75 -21.36
CA ASN A 193 20.27 2.76 -21.07
C ASN A 193 20.42 2.56 -19.54
N ASP A 194 21.08 3.52 -18.85
CA ASP A 194 21.48 3.35 -17.46
C ASP A 194 20.27 3.22 -16.49
N VAL A 195 19.23 4.06 -16.61
CA VAL A 195 18.04 3.98 -15.77
C VAL A 195 17.21 2.74 -16.11
N LYS A 196 17.08 2.43 -17.41
CA LYS A 196 16.40 1.21 -17.86
C LYS A 196 17.04 -0.05 -17.28
N GLU A 197 18.36 -0.16 -17.34
CA GLU A 197 19.11 -1.30 -16.78
C GLU A 197 18.78 -1.51 -15.29
N ILE A 198 18.77 -0.44 -14.49
CA ILE A 198 18.44 -0.52 -13.06
C ILE A 198 17.01 -0.98 -12.82
N VAL A 199 16.05 -0.46 -13.57
CA VAL A 199 14.64 -0.86 -13.45
C VAL A 199 14.50 -2.36 -13.76
N GLU A 200 15.16 -2.84 -14.80
CA GLU A 200 15.13 -4.24 -15.23
C GLU A 200 15.87 -5.17 -14.25
N GLU A 201 17.02 -4.75 -13.70
CA GLU A 201 17.76 -5.50 -12.65
C GLU A 201 16.93 -5.69 -11.36
N LEU A 202 16.00 -4.75 -11.07
CA LEU A 202 15.09 -4.84 -9.94
C LEU A 202 13.85 -5.71 -10.23
N GLY A 203 13.80 -6.36 -11.41
CA GLY A 203 12.70 -7.21 -11.82
C GLY A 203 11.43 -6.44 -12.24
N LEU A 204 11.60 -5.16 -12.58
CA LEU A 204 10.54 -4.25 -13.03
C LEU A 204 10.62 -4.02 -14.53
N ASN A 205 9.52 -3.55 -15.13
CA ASN A 205 9.42 -3.27 -16.56
C ASN A 205 9.59 -1.76 -16.79
N TYR A 206 10.59 -1.37 -17.56
CA TYR A 206 10.78 0.02 -18.00
C TYR A 206 9.76 0.38 -19.09
N ILE A 207 8.96 1.41 -18.88
CA ILE A 207 7.94 1.88 -19.81
C ILE A 207 8.11 3.38 -20.05
N ARG A 208 8.15 3.79 -21.31
CA ARG A 208 8.03 5.19 -21.74
C ARG A 208 7.18 5.30 -23.00
N VAL A 209 6.78 6.51 -23.35
CA VAL A 209 6.13 6.76 -24.61
C VAL A 209 7.18 6.81 -25.71
N SER A 210 6.98 6.04 -26.79
CA SER A 210 7.78 6.15 -28.00
C SER A 210 7.10 7.12 -28.97
N SER A 211 7.89 7.91 -29.69
CA SER A 211 7.40 8.85 -30.73
C SER A 211 6.80 8.16 -31.97
N SER A 212 6.71 6.82 -31.95
CA SER A 212 6.24 6.01 -33.09
C SER A 212 5.03 5.15 -32.66
N THR A 213 3.88 5.77 -32.46
CA THR A 213 2.61 5.02 -32.38
C THR A 213 2.08 4.78 -33.79
N THR A 214 2.02 3.52 -34.18
CA THR A 214 1.41 3.05 -35.43
C THR A 214 -0.09 2.79 -35.30
N ASP A 215 -0.67 2.98 -34.12
CA ASP A 215 -2.09 2.74 -33.88
C ASP A 215 -2.91 4.00 -34.12
N THR A 216 -3.59 4.05 -35.28
CA THR A 216 -4.33 5.21 -35.79
C THR A 216 -5.60 5.54 -35.00
N ASN A 217 -6.02 4.68 -34.04
CA ASN A 217 -7.27 4.83 -33.28
C ASN A 217 -7.11 5.36 -31.85
N LYS A 218 -5.88 5.49 -31.36
CA LYS A 218 -5.61 6.07 -30.02
C LYS A 218 -4.79 7.34 -30.15
N THR A 219 -5.18 8.39 -29.42
CA THR A 219 -4.34 9.57 -29.34
C THR A 219 -3.09 9.24 -28.49
N ILE A 220 -1.98 9.95 -28.74
CA ILE A 220 -0.75 9.83 -27.92
C ILE A 220 -1.07 10.05 -26.44
N ASN A 221 -2.03 10.94 -26.13
CA ASN A 221 -2.46 11.22 -24.77
C ASN A 221 -3.14 10.00 -24.12
N ASP A 222 -3.98 9.26 -24.84
CA ASP A 222 -4.63 8.06 -24.31
C ASP A 222 -3.61 6.96 -23.99
N GLU A 223 -2.57 6.84 -24.81
CA GLU A 223 -1.47 5.92 -24.56
C GLU A 223 -0.67 6.30 -23.29
N ILE A 224 -0.35 7.60 -23.13
CA ILE A 224 0.33 8.13 -21.94
C ILE A 224 -0.49 7.83 -20.70
N ILE A 225 -1.77 8.18 -20.70
CA ILE A 225 -2.69 7.96 -19.58
C ILE A 225 -2.78 6.47 -19.25
N GLY A 226 -2.92 5.60 -20.23
CA GLY A 226 -2.97 4.16 -20.06
C GLY A 226 -1.69 3.58 -19.44
N LYS A 227 -0.52 4.01 -19.93
CA LYS A 227 0.79 3.59 -19.41
C LYS A 227 1.00 4.06 -17.97
N ILE A 228 0.68 5.32 -17.64
CA ILE A 228 0.77 5.84 -16.28
C ILE A 228 -0.18 5.05 -15.38
N LYS A 229 -1.45 4.89 -15.77
CA LYS A 229 -2.42 4.10 -15.02
C LYS A 229 -1.97 2.67 -14.74
N SER A 230 -1.23 2.05 -15.65
CA SER A 230 -0.73 0.68 -15.51
C SER A 230 0.60 0.59 -14.74
N SER A 231 1.16 1.69 -14.28
CA SER A 231 2.48 1.71 -13.65
C SER A 231 2.40 1.62 -12.11
N LYS A 232 3.36 0.93 -11.50
CA LYS A 232 3.56 0.87 -10.05
C LYS A 232 4.24 2.14 -9.54
N ILE A 233 5.18 2.69 -10.31
CA ILE A 233 5.99 3.86 -9.97
C ILE A 233 6.12 4.72 -11.22
N VAL A 234 6.17 6.03 -11.05
CA VAL A 234 6.56 6.98 -12.08
C VAL A 234 7.89 7.62 -11.70
N ILE A 235 8.88 7.60 -12.59
CA ILE A 235 10.11 8.37 -12.48
C ILE A 235 9.94 9.59 -13.38
N ALA A 236 10.02 10.80 -12.81
CA ALA A 236 9.85 12.05 -13.56
C ALA A 236 11.10 12.92 -13.39
N ASP A 237 11.82 13.14 -14.51
CA ASP A 237 12.99 14.02 -14.54
C ASP A 237 12.63 15.39 -15.09
N PHE A 238 12.81 16.40 -14.27
CA PHE A 238 12.44 17.78 -14.56
C PHE A 238 13.55 18.60 -15.21
N THR A 239 14.68 18.00 -15.56
CA THR A 239 15.73 18.65 -16.33
C THR A 239 15.16 19.16 -17.65
N GLY A 240 15.39 20.44 -17.98
CA GLY A 240 14.85 21.11 -19.17
C GLY A 240 13.38 21.56 -19.03
N GLN A 241 12.77 21.46 -17.87
CA GLN A 241 11.48 22.06 -17.47
C GLN A 241 10.31 21.79 -18.48
N ARG A 242 10.19 20.56 -18.98
CA ARG A 242 9.14 20.21 -19.96
C ARG A 242 7.77 20.09 -19.31
N ASN A 243 6.80 20.84 -19.82
CA ASN A 243 5.41 20.83 -19.34
C ASN A 243 4.77 19.43 -19.38
N SER A 244 5.13 18.58 -20.35
CA SER A 244 4.64 17.21 -20.43
C SER A 244 5.03 16.39 -19.20
N VAL A 245 6.26 16.54 -18.69
CA VAL A 245 6.74 15.84 -17.49
C VAL A 245 5.95 16.28 -16.24
N TYR A 246 5.65 17.57 -16.12
CA TYR A 246 4.80 18.09 -15.05
C TYR A 246 3.38 17.51 -15.10
N PHE A 247 2.79 17.41 -16.32
CA PHE A 247 1.48 16.80 -16.52
C PHE A 247 1.49 15.32 -16.13
N GLU A 248 2.48 14.56 -16.59
CA GLU A 248 2.62 13.12 -16.33
C GLU A 248 2.81 12.84 -14.84
N ALA A 249 3.68 13.60 -14.16
CA ALA A 249 3.89 13.51 -12.73
C ALA A 249 2.61 13.89 -11.93
N GLY A 250 1.95 14.98 -12.33
CA GLY A 250 0.69 15.41 -11.69
C GLY A 250 -0.44 14.40 -11.87
N LEU A 251 -0.56 13.79 -13.06
CA LEU A 251 -1.51 12.71 -13.30
C LEU A 251 -1.22 11.49 -12.43
N ALA A 252 0.04 11.06 -12.34
CA ALA A 252 0.44 9.96 -11.47
C ALA A 252 0.07 10.22 -10.00
N MET A 253 0.34 11.43 -9.50
CA MET A 253 -0.05 11.84 -8.15
C MET A 253 -1.56 11.80 -7.94
N GLY A 254 -2.34 12.33 -8.90
CA GLY A 254 -3.80 12.30 -8.85
C GLY A 254 -4.38 10.89 -8.84
N LEU A 255 -3.63 9.92 -9.37
CA LEU A 255 -3.95 8.49 -9.37
C LEU A 255 -3.35 7.75 -8.15
N ASN A 256 -2.74 8.45 -7.18
CA ASN A 256 -2.02 7.88 -6.04
C ASN A 256 -0.86 6.93 -6.42
N ILE A 257 -0.28 7.10 -7.60
CA ILE A 257 0.91 6.38 -8.03
C ILE A 257 2.14 7.11 -7.49
N PRO A 258 3.07 6.43 -6.79
CA PRO A 258 4.28 7.04 -6.29
C PRO A 258 5.11 7.67 -7.40
N VAL A 259 5.56 8.91 -7.20
CA VAL A 259 6.43 9.63 -8.15
C VAL A 259 7.81 9.82 -7.52
N ILE A 260 8.85 9.38 -8.23
CA ILE A 260 10.24 9.71 -7.92
C ILE A 260 10.61 10.93 -8.74
N TRP A 261 10.83 12.04 -8.06
CA TRP A 261 11.17 13.33 -8.64
C TRP A 261 12.69 13.42 -8.81
N THR A 262 13.16 13.71 -10.01
CA THR A 262 14.60 13.90 -10.28
C THR A 262 14.83 15.20 -11.07
N CYS A 263 16.00 15.79 -10.90
CA CYS A 263 16.42 16.97 -11.69
C CYS A 263 17.93 17.11 -11.64
N LYS A 264 18.56 17.58 -12.71
CA LYS A 264 19.95 18.03 -12.64
C LYS A 264 20.09 19.14 -11.58
N LYS A 265 21.10 19.04 -10.75
CA LYS A 265 21.35 19.98 -9.66
C LYS A 265 21.55 21.42 -10.15
N GLU A 266 22.16 21.59 -11.30
CA GLU A 266 22.37 22.91 -11.93
C GLU A 266 21.05 23.63 -12.28
N GLU A 267 19.97 22.85 -12.54
CA GLU A 267 18.64 23.35 -12.90
C GLU A 267 17.65 23.39 -11.72
N GLU A 268 18.07 23.07 -10.49
CA GLU A 268 17.21 23.08 -9.31
C GLU A 268 16.46 24.40 -9.12
N LYS A 269 17.12 25.52 -9.42
CA LYS A 269 16.53 26.87 -9.27
C LYS A 269 15.45 27.19 -10.29
N GLU A 270 15.41 26.44 -11.38
CA GLU A 270 14.43 26.59 -12.47
C GLU A 270 13.16 25.77 -12.24
N LEU A 271 13.17 24.87 -11.25
CA LEU A 271 11.99 24.09 -10.87
C LEU A 271 10.81 24.99 -10.56
N SER A 272 9.61 24.62 -11.00
CA SER A 272 8.38 25.34 -10.68
C SER A 272 8.19 25.47 -9.17
N PHE A 273 7.75 26.62 -8.69
CA PHE A 273 7.47 26.90 -7.29
C PHE A 273 6.55 25.82 -6.68
N ASP A 274 5.52 25.39 -7.41
CA ASP A 274 4.53 24.41 -6.96
C ASP A 274 5.14 23.03 -6.73
N THR A 275 6.26 22.69 -7.37
CA THR A 275 6.88 21.38 -7.30
C THR A 275 8.12 21.34 -6.41
N ARG A 276 8.71 22.48 -6.04
CA ARG A 276 9.89 22.56 -5.16
C ARG A 276 9.67 21.97 -3.77
N GLN A 277 8.43 21.88 -3.32
CA GLN A 277 8.09 21.27 -2.03
C GLN A 277 8.24 19.73 -2.02
N TYR A 278 8.30 19.10 -3.18
CA TYR A 278 8.52 17.65 -3.27
C TYR A 278 10.01 17.31 -3.17
N PRO A 279 10.37 16.19 -2.53
CA PRO A 279 11.77 15.81 -2.35
C PRO A 279 12.37 15.35 -3.68
N HIS A 280 13.04 16.28 -4.37
CA HIS A 280 13.75 15.96 -5.60
C HIS A 280 15.07 15.26 -5.33
N THR A 281 15.32 14.21 -6.09
CA THR A 281 16.63 13.58 -6.21
C THR A 281 17.46 14.43 -7.17
N LEU A 282 18.32 15.30 -6.61
CA LEU A 282 19.19 16.15 -7.40
C LEU A 282 20.44 15.37 -7.80
N TRP A 283 20.81 15.43 -9.08
CA TRP A 283 21.94 14.68 -9.61
C TRP A 283 22.89 15.56 -10.46
N GLU A 284 24.18 15.30 -10.35
CA GLU A 284 25.24 15.96 -11.13
C GLU A 284 25.81 15.03 -12.19
N ALA A 285 25.90 13.73 -11.89
CA ALA A 285 26.41 12.69 -12.78
C ALA A 285 25.44 11.51 -12.82
N LYS A 286 25.45 10.77 -13.92
CA LYS A 286 24.54 9.64 -14.14
C LYS A 286 24.70 8.54 -13.08
N GLU A 287 25.92 8.31 -12.58
CA GLU A 287 26.22 7.34 -11.55
C GLU A 287 25.49 7.68 -10.23
N ALA A 288 25.46 8.97 -9.86
CA ALA A 288 24.73 9.43 -8.69
C ALA A 288 23.21 9.27 -8.87
N LEU A 289 22.68 9.57 -10.05
CA LEU A 289 21.26 9.38 -10.37
C LEU A 289 20.89 7.90 -10.25
N THR A 290 21.65 7.02 -10.86
CA THR A 290 21.37 5.58 -10.91
C THR A 290 21.40 4.95 -9.53
N GLU A 291 22.38 5.29 -8.69
CA GLU A 291 22.46 4.80 -7.32
C GLU A 291 21.24 5.28 -6.48
N GLN A 292 20.92 6.56 -6.57
CA GLN A 292 19.77 7.13 -5.84
C GLN A 292 18.44 6.54 -6.29
N LEU A 293 18.24 6.35 -7.61
CA LEU A 293 17.04 5.70 -8.14
C LEU A 293 16.91 4.26 -7.67
N ARG A 294 18.00 3.48 -7.68
CA ARG A 294 18.02 2.11 -7.15
C ARG A 294 17.53 2.04 -5.70
N ASN A 295 18.02 2.96 -4.85
CA ASN A 295 17.62 3.02 -3.44
C ASN A 295 16.17 3.46 -3.26
N ARG A 296 15.72 4.44 -4.03
CA ARG A 296 14.33 4.93 -3.98
C ARG A 296 13.33 3.90 -4.48
N ILE A 297 13.62 3.23 -5.60
CA ILE A 297 12.75 2.17 -6.14
C ILE A 297 12.62 1.04 -5.12
N LYS A 298 13.72 0.56 -4.54
CA LYS A 298 13.69 -0.48 -3.48
C LYS A 298 12.90 -0.07 -2.24
N ALA A 299 12.86 1.21 -1.91
CA ALA A 299 12.11 1.69 -0.74
C ALA A 299 10.59 1.77 -1.00
N ILE A 300 10.17 1.82 -2.27
CA ILE A 300 8.76 1.94 -2.69
C ILE A 300 8.20 0.58 -3.14
N SER A 301 9.05 -0.29 -3.69
CA SER A 301 8.66 -1.62 -4.22
C SER A 301 8.43 -2.64 -3.14
#